data_07ef9c423926862337d754de7a2fc386
#
_entry.id   07ef9c423926862337d754de7a2fc386
#
_cell.length_a   1.000
_cell.length_b   1.000
_cell.length_c   1.000
_cell.angle_alpha   90.00
_cell.angle_beta   90.00
_cell.angle_gamma   90.00
#
_symmetry.space_group_name_H-M   'P 1'
#
loop_
_entity.id
_entity.type
_entity.pdbx_description
1 polymer ?
#
loop_
_entity_poly.entity_id
_entity_poly.type
_entity_poly.pdbx_seq_one_letter_code
_entity_poly.pdbx_strand_id
1 'polypeptide(L)'
;MPSADSESPDESFFNDLSQQGPDSNENNATTDAPGGRKDDAASKQKRIACVLCRKRKLRCDGTRPTCGTCKRLSHACTYDEVRKKSGPKRGYVKLLEARLQQVETLLKSQESTEQTREPARPDATTAYVASTVQQPLPNSNEFLGASDARLSISPGPDAFSNNATSPEGEFQWEMIGLGLDEPLPPQDVQDELYQIYFTKIQPSLPIIHRPRFMAAMNLAPHMRPPVCLRYAMWTHAASVADKYDALQEHFYQRARKYAQSDEMKGHGEGTITLAHCQAWALISTYEFKQMYFPRAWMSSGRATRLAQMMQLHRLDGVGLDVKQCLPPPKDWTEREERRRTFWMAFNIDRYASIGTGWPMTFDQRDILTNLPASDDAFEKSKPMATGSLEQALAANGASNLQSFGGVVLTAALFGQNLLHLHRPGPDDNDDDLNGGFWTRHRSIEGMLLQTSLGLPDHLRLPSGSADPNTVFMHMCIHTSTICLHQAAIFKADKYRLPTNVSNESKIRCVTAAAEIASIMRMISHLDLAAMNPFISFCVYVAARVFVQYLKTRPKDQQMHASLQFLLTAMQALRRKNPLTESFLVQLDLDLESAGVLGLGQKPYRPPQTGGTVSETMQPPNIEKTYPFQEHHIE
;
A
#
# COMPACT_ATOMS: atom_id res chain seq x y z
N MET A 1 0.52 -11.55 -50.43
CA MET A 1 1.53 -11.35 -49.40
C MET A 1 0.85 -10.68 -48.21
N PRO A 2 0.68 -11.34 -47.09
CA PRO A 2 0.12 -10.71 -45.89
C PRO A 2 1.23 -9.94 -45.15
N SER A 3 0.97 -8.70 -44.83
CA SER A 3 1.79 -7.85 -44.01
C SER A 3 1.76 -8.35 -42.56
N ALA A 4 2.92 -8.52 -41.99
CA ALA A 4 3.10 -8.85 -40.60
C ALA A 4 2.66 -7.66 -39.72
N ASP A 5 1.64 -7.85 -38.87
CA ASP A 5 1.25 -6.93 -37.82
C ASP A 5 2.32 -7.02 -36.73
N SER A 6 3.17 -5.99 -36.64
CA SER A 6 4.07 -5.79 -35.53
C SER A 6 3.26 -5.20 -34.36
N GLU A 7 2.88 -6.03 -33.42
CA GLU A 7 2.37 -5.55 -32.12
C GLU A 7 3.43 -4.66 -31.46
N SER A 8 3.02 -3.44 -31.07
CA SER A 8 3.94 -2.49 -30.43
C SER A 8 4.10 -2.83 -28.94
N PRO A 9 5.32 -2.69 -28.37
CA PRO A 9 5.57 -2.94 -26.95
C PRO A 9 4.77 -2.06 -25.97
N ASP A 10 4.03 -1.08 -26.48
CA ASP A 10 3.22 -0.15 -25.69
C ASP A 10 1.90 -0.74 -25.19
N GLU A 11 1.48 -1.91 -25.68
CA GLU A 11 0.25 -2.56 -25.23
C GLU A 11 0.38 -3.24 -23.85
N SER A 12 1.59 -3.61 -23.42
CA SER A 12 1.78 -4.37 -22.18
C SER A 12 1.40 -3.58 -20.93
N PHE A 13 1.73 -2.30 -20.83
CA PHE A 13 1.44 -1.50 -19.63
C PHE A 13 -0.06 -1.24 -19.42
N PHE A 14 -0.80 -1.03 -20.51
CA PHE A 14 -2.25 -0.81 -20.41
C PHE A 14 -3.01 -2.12 -20.32
N ASN A 15 -2.50 -3.20 -20.91
CA ASN A 15 -3.01 -4.54 -20.69
C ASN A 15 -2.82 -4.97 -19.22
N ASP A 16 -1.69 -4.68 -18.59
CA ASP A 16 -1.45 -4.94 -17.17
C ASP A 16 -2.40 -4.15 -16.27
N LEU A 17 -2.72 -2.91 -16.61
CA LEU A 17 -3.69 -2.11 -15.87
C LEU A 17 -5.15 -2.52 -16.16
N SER A 18 -5.46 -3.08 -17.33
CA SER A 18 -6.81 -3.45 -17.74
C SER A 18 -7.15 -4.94 -17.58
N GLN A 19 -6.16 -5.85 -17.49
CA GLN A 19 -6.39 -7.30 -17.42
C GLN A 19 -6.48 -7.89 -16.01
N GLN A 20 -6.40 -7.09 -14.95
CA GLN A 20 -6.61 -7.56 -13.56
C GLN A 20 -8.09 -7.60 -13.14
N GLY A 21 -9.01 -7.85 -14.07
CA GLY A 21 -10.41 -8.17 -13.77
C GLY A 21 -10.59 -9.67 -13.48
N PRO A 22 -11.51 -10.05 -12.56
CA PRO A 22 -11.74 -11.46 -12.26
C PRO A 22 -12.33 -12.18 -13.48
N ASP A 23 -11.79 -13.36 -13.80
CA ASP A 23 -12.35 -14.28 -14.78
C ASP A 23 -13.84 -14.49 -14.53
N SER A 24 -14.68 -13.91 -15.39
CA SER A 24 -16.11 -14.20 -15.43
C SER A 24 -16.32 -15.60 -16.01
N ASN A 25 -16.67 -16.52 -15.15
CA ASN A 25 -17.16 -17.84 -15.49
C ASN A 25 -18.55 -17.68 -16.13
N GLU A 26 -18.62 -17.61 -17.46
CA GLU A 26 -19.89 -17.70 -18.19
C GLU A 26 -20.44 -19.12 -18.11
N ASN A 27 -21.40 -19.31 -17.23
CA ASN A 27 -22.35 -20.41 -17.30
C ASN A 27 -23.47 -20.06 -18.28
N ASN A 28 -23.36 -20.51 -19.52
CA ASN A 28 -24.48 -20.53 -20.46
C ASN A 28 -25.51 -21.57 -20.02
N ALA A 29 -26.61 -21.09 -19.45
CA ALA A 29 -27.83 -21.87 -19.24
C ALA A 29 -28.72 -21.70 -20.47
N THR A 30 -28.78 -22.73 -21.33
CA THR A 30 -29.88 -22.89 -22.27
C THR A 30 -30.91 -23.84 -21.66
N THR A 31 -32.10 -23.31 -21.52
CA THR A 31 -33.37 -24.01 -21.27
C THR A 31 -33.66 -24.98 -22.41
N ASP A 32 -34.03 -26.24 -22.07
CA ASP A 32 -35.24 -26.92 -22.54
C ASP A 32 -35.44 -28.28 -21.85
N ALA A 33 -36.65 -28.53 -21.41
CA ALA A 33 -37.16 -29.76 -20.82
C ALA A 33 -37.91 -30.61 -21.86
N PRO A 34 -38.58 -31.75 -21.53
CA PRO A 34 -38.16 -32.91 -20.75
C PRO A 34 -38.34 -34.25 -21.52
N GLY A 35 -37.76 -35.31 -21.00
CA GLY A 35 -38.26 -36.63 -21.45
C GLY A 35 -37.28 -37.80 -21.28
N GLY A 36 -37.61 -38.78 -20.43
CA GLY A 36 -37.23 -40.16 -20.62
C GLY A 36 -36.18 -40.77 -19.72
N ARG A 37 -36.65 -41.47 -18.68
CA ARG A 37 -35.92 -42.46 -17.89
C ARG A 37 -35.20 -43.51 -18.76
N LYS A 38 -33.99 -43.89 -18.38
CA LYS A 38 -33.57 -45.29 -18.23
C LYS A 38 -32.26 -45.39 -17.42
N ASP A 39 -32.32 -46.28 -16.42
CA ASP A 39 -31.23 -46.72 -15.58
C ASP A 39 -30.11 -47.37 -16.39
N ASP A 40 -28.88 -47.02 -16.11
CA ASP A 40 -27.72 -47.94 -16.24
C ASP A 40 -26.58 -47.46 -15.32
N ALA A 41 -26.38 -48.21 -14.24
CA ALA A 41 -25.26 -48.04 -13.31
C ALA A 41 -23.98 -48.60 -13.95
N ALA A 42 -23.17 -47.75 -14.55
CA ALA A 42 -21.79 -48.04 -14.87
C ALA A 42 -20.90 -46.96 -14.22
N SER A 43 -20.01 -47.38 -13.34
CA SER A 43 -19.06 -46.57 -12.59
C SER A 43 -18.27 -45.64 -13.54
N LYS A 44 -18.55 -44.33 -13.53
CA LYS A 44 -17.78 -43.31 -14.26
C LYS A 44 -16.38 -43.23 -13.65
N GLN A 45 -15.41 -43.93 -14.23
CA GLN A 45 -13.99 -43.70 -13.98
C GLN A 45 -13.68 -42.23 -14.26
N LYS A 46 -13.25 -41.48 -13.23
CA LYS A 46 -12.83 -40.08 -13.36
C LYS A 46 -11.65 -40.01 -14.35
N ARG A 47 -11.86 -39.39 -15.49
CA ARG A 47 -10.84 -39.19 -16.54
C ARG A 47 -9.70 -38.35 -15.99
N ILE A 48 -8.45 -38.83 -16.18
CA ILE A 48 -7.23 -38.17 -15.69
C ILE A 48 -6.63 -37.40 -16.87
N ALA A 49 -6.36 -36.09 -16.68
CA ALA A 49 -5.70 -35.28 -17.69
C ALA A 49 -4.23 -35.69 -17.86
N CYS A 50 -3.71 -35.68 -19.11
CA CYS A 50 -2.32 -35.98 -19.42
C CYS A 50 -1.36 -34.98 -18.72
N VAL A 51 -0.09 -35.34 -18.59
CA VAL A 51 0.92 -34.55 -17.87
C VAL A 51 1.05 -33.14 -18.46
N LEU A 52 1.08 -33.03 -19.78
CA LEU A 52 1.25 -31.75 -20.46
C LEU A 52 0.03 -30.82 -20.30
N CYS A 53 -1.19 -31.33 -20.55
CA CYS A 53 -2.41 -30.54 -20.36
C CYS A 53 -2.60 -30.10 -18.91
N ARG A 54 -2.19 -30.95 -17.93
CA ARG A 54 -2.24 -30.61 -16.50
C ARG A 54 -1.24 -29.50 -16.15
N LYS A 55 0.00 -29.59 -16.68
CA LYS A 55 1.04 -28.58 -16.45
C LYS A 55 0.67 -27.23 -17.07
N ARG A 56 0.03 -27.23 -18.23
CA ARG A 56 -0.40 -26.02 -18.95
C ARG A 56 -1.84 -25.59 -18.65
N LYS A 57 -2.52 -26.25 -17.69
CA LYS A 57 -3.92 -25.99 -17.30
C LYS A 57 -4.92 -26.01 -18.46
N LEU A 58 -4.64 -26.79 -19.51
CA LEU A 58 -5.50 -26.94 -20.68
C LEU A 58 -6.57 -28.01 -20.46
N ARG A 59 -7.73 -27.84 -21.12
CA ARG A 59 -8.79 -28.85 -21.11
C ARG A 59 -8.34 -30.11 -21.83
N CYS A 60 -8.38 -31.26 -21.13
CA CYS A 60 -7.95 -32.55 -21.63
C CYS A 60 -9.14 -33.52 -21.69
N ASP A 61 -9.37 -34.15 -22.82
CA ASP A 61 -10.41 -35.16 -23.02
C ASP A 61 -10.05 -36.54 -22.45
N GLY A 62 -8.78 -36.73 -22.08
CA GLY A 62 -8.30 -37.97 -21.44
C GLY A 62 -8.20 -39.16 -22.41
N THR A 63 -8.30 -38.99 -23.72
CA THR A 63 -8.15 -40.05 -24.73
C THR A 63 -6.71 -40.58 -24.75
N ARG A 64 -6.56 -41.89 -24.81
CA ARG A 64 -5.24 -42.58 -24.90
C ARG A 64 -5.06 -43.18 -26.29
N PRO A 65 -3.85 -43.26 -26.85
CA PRO A 65 -2.57 -42.84 -26.27
C PRO A 65 -2.30 -41.37 -26.27
N THR A 66 -2.97 -40.55 -27.13
CA THR A 66 -2.78 -39.11 -27.25
C THR A 66 -4.11 -38.38 -27.13
N CYS A 67 -4.23 -37.43 -26.18
CA CYS A 67 -5.45 -36.64 -26.03
C CYS A 67 -5.66 -35.69 -27.22
N GLY A 68 -6.91 -35.32 -27.49
CA GLY A 68 -7.28 -34.46 -28.62
C GLY A 68 -6.53 -33.11 -28.62
N THR A 69 -6.30 -32.51 -27.48
CA THR A 69 -5.54 -31.27 -27.36
C THR A 69 -4.07 -31.45 -27.76
N CYS A 70 -3.39 -32.50 -27.25
CA CYS A 70 -2.01 -32.78 -27.63
C CYS A 70 -1.88 -33.19 -29.10
N LYS A 71 -2.86 -33.92 -29.63
CA LYS A 71 -2.88 -34.31 -31.04
C LYS A 71 -2.98 -33.09 -31.96
N ARG A 72 -3.85 -32.12 -31.64
CA ARG A 72 -4.01 -30.87 -32.39
C ARG A 72 -2.78 -29.98 -32.35
N LEU A 73 -2.07 -29.97 -31.21
CA LEU A 73 -0.89 -29.13 -30.98
C LEU A 73 0.43 -29.85 -31.29
N SER A 74 0.40 -31.07 -31.85
CA SER A 74 1.57 -31.89 -32.22
C SER A 74 2.55 -32.11 -31.08
N HIS A 75 2.04 -32.23 -29.83
CA HIS A 75 2.86 -32.43 -28.62
C HIS A 75 2.87 -33.89 -28.18
N ALA A 76 3.99 -34.32 -27.58
CA ALA A 76 4.10 -35.64 -26.96
C ALA A 76 3.13 -35.73 -25.76
N CYS A 77 2.23 -36.72 -25.77
CA CYS A 77 1.19 -36.89 -24.76
C CYS A 77 1.53 -38.08 -23.84
N THR A 78 1.82 -37.78 -22.59
CA THR A 78 2.13 -38.83 -21.57
C THR A 78 1.15 -38.73 -20.40
N TYR A 79 0.84 -39.91 -19.80
CA TYR A 79 -0.04 -40.02 -18.65
C TYR A 79 0.74 -40.63 -17.49
N ASP A 80 0.59 -40.06 -16.25
CA ASP A 80 1.18 -40.67 -15.04
C ASP A 80 0.44 -41.95 -14.69
N GLU A 81 1.14 -43.06 -14.56
CA GLU A 81 0.55 -44.34 -14.17
C GLU A 81 0.24 -44.45 -12.67
N VAL A 82 0.85 -43.60 -11.85
CA VAL A 82 0.69 -43.60 -10.40
C VAL A 82 0.11 -42.30 -9.91
N ARG A 83 -1.06 -42.37 -9.27
CA ARG A 83 -1.74 -41.22 -8.66
C ARG A 83 -1.04 -40.83 -7.35
N LYS A 84 -0.27 -39.77 -7.32
CA LYS A 84 0.21 -39.16 -6.07
C LYS A 84 -0.97 -38.57 -5.30
N LYS A 85 -1.39 -39.22 -4.21
CA LYS A 85 -2.41 -38.73 -3.30
C LYS A 85 -1.86 -37.48 -2.61
N SER A 86 -2.50 -36.33 -2.81
CA SER A 86 -2.26 -35.09 -2.06
C SER A 86 -3.03 -35.21 -0.75
N GLY A 87 -2.39 -35.69 0.30
CA GLY A 87 -2.89 -35.71 1.67
C GLY A 87 -1.84 -35.16 2.63
N PRO A 88 -2.21 -34.83 3.89
CA PRO A 88 -1.23 -34.36 4.89
C PRO A 88 -0.07 -35.36 5.00
N LYS A 89 1.15 -34.85 5.07
CA LYS A 89 2.34 -35.68 5.18
C LYS A 89 2.21 -36.54 6.43
N ARG A 90 2.45 -37.85 6.33
CA ARG A 90 2.36 -38.82 7.45
C ARG A 90 3.09 -38.39 8.73
N GLY A 91 4.16 -37.59 8.62
CA GLY A 91 4.85 -36.99 9.76
C GLY A 91 4.05 -35.99 10.55
N TYR A 92 3.20 -35.20 9.90
CA TYR A 92 2.36 -34.17 10.56
C TYR A 92 1.22 -34.80 11.39
N VAL A 93 0.61 -35.86 10.86
CA VAL A 93 -0.42 -36.61 11.60
C VAL A 93 0.17 -37.28 12.84
N LYS A 94 1.36 -37.91 12.72
CA LYS A 94 2.08 -38.49 13.87
C LYS A 94 2.45 -37.45 14.94
N LEU A 95 2.81 -36.24 14.54
CA LEU A 95 3.14 -35.14 15.47
C LEU A 95 1.90 -34.64 16.22
N LEU A 96 0.75 -34.57 15.54
CA LEU A 96 -0.54 -34.22 16.15
C LEU A 96 -1.02 -35.33 17.12
N GLU A 97 -0.89 -36.60 16.75
CA GLU A 97 -1.25 -37.72 17.61
C GLU A 97 -0.37 -37.77 18.87
N ALA A 98 0.94 -37.53 18.74
CA ALA A 98 1.84 -37.46 19.90
C ALA A 98 1.50 -36.30 20.84
N ARG A 99 1.08 -35.16 20.29
CA ARG A 99 0.69 -33.98 21.09
C ARG A 99 -0.66 -34.17 21.77
N LEU A 100 -1.60 -34.86 21.14
CA LEU A 100 -2.86 -35.27 21.76
C LEU A 100 -2.64 -36.23 22.94
N GLN A 101 -1.78 -37.26 22.77
CA GLN A 101 -1.40 -38.18 23.84
C GLN A 101 -0.74 -37.45 25.02
N GLN A 102 0.08 -36.43 24.74
CA GLN A 102 0.74 -35.62 25.78
C GLN A 102 -0.27 -34.80 26.59
N VAL A 103 -1.27 -34.21 25.94
CA VAL A 103 -2.36 -33.46 26.60
C VAL A 103 -3.26 -34.42 27.39
N GLU A 104 -3.62 -35.59 26.86
CA GLU A 104 -4.41 -36.58 27.58
C GLU A 104 -3.68 -37.10 28.84
N THR A 105 -2.36 -37.27 28.77
CA THR A 105 -1.56 -37.69 29.91
C THR A 105 -1.50 -36.63 31.00
N LEU A 106 -1.40 -35.35 30.61
CA LEU A 106 -1.44 -34.21 31.53
C LEU A 106 -2.82 -34.04 32.21
N LEU A 107 -3.91 -34.24 31.46
CA LEU A 107 -5.28 -34.19 32.01
C LEU A 107 -5.51 -35.34 33.01
N LYS A 108 -5.10 -36.57 32.67
CA LYS A 108 -5.18 -37.71 33.58
C LYS A 108 -4.32 -37.58 34.84
N SER A 109 -3.18 -36.88 34.76
CA SER A 109 -2.37 -36.57 35.95
C SER A 109 -2.98 -35.51 36.85
N GLN A 110 -3.78 -34.59 36.29
CA GLN A 110 -4.56 -33.60 37.07
C GLN A 110 -5.75 -34.25 37.77
N GLU A 111 -6.49 -35.15 37.10
CA GLU A 111 -7.62 -35.88 37.70
C GLU A 111 -7.20 -36.80 38.84
N SER A 112 -6.00 -37.39 38.78
CA SER A 112 -5.46 -38.24 39.86
C SER A 112 -4.98 -37.44 41.07
N THR A 113 -4.74 -36.13 40.94
CA THR A 113 -4.31 -35.26 42.04
C THR A 113 -5.50 -34.65 42.80
N GLU A 114 -6.70 -34.62 42.20
CA GLU A 114 -7.93 -34.11 42.84
C GLU A 114 -8.63 -35.13 43.74
N GLN A 115 -8.32 -36.42 43.64
CA GLN A 115 -8.99 -37.46 44.45
C GLN A 115 -8.39 -37.69 45.85
N THR A 116 -7.40 -36.88 46.30
CA THR A 116 -6.73 -37.11 47.61
C THR A 116 -6.74 -35.87 48.51
N ARG A 117 -7.79 -35.02 48.53
CA ARG A 117 -7.92 -33.98 49.53
C ARG A 117 -9.36 -33.81 49.99
N GLU A 118 -9.62 -34.22 51.23
CA GLU A 118 -10.83 -33.86 52.02
C GLU A 118 -10.80 -32.41 52.52
N PRO A 119 -11.94 -31.78 52.92
CA PRO A 119 -12.19 -30.34 52.76
C PRO A 119 -11.85 -29.52 54.00
N ALA A 120 -11.20 -28.37 53.83
CA ALA A 120 -11.24 -27.26 54.79
C ALA A 120 -11.52 -25.94 54.06
N ARG A 121 -12.60 -25.28 54.40
CA ARG A 121 -13.01 -23.91 54.00
C ARG A 121 -12.19 -22.87 54.78
N PRO A 122 -12.19 -21.55 54.44
CA PRO A 122 -12.54 -20.80 53.23
C PRO A 122 -11.47 -19.81 52.73
N ASP A 123 -11.80 -19.08 51.65
CA ASP A 123 -11.19 -17.88 51.06
C ASP A 123 -10.22 -18.11 49.89
N ALA A 124 -10.85 -18.28 48.71
CA ALA A 124 -10.18 -18.60 47.44
C ALA A 124 -10.29 -17.47 46.38
N THR A 125 -9.98 -16.23 46.76
CA THR A 125 -9.91 -15.16 45.74
C THR A 125 -8.53 -14.54 45.56
N THR A 126 -7.55 -14.93 46.39
CA THR A 126 -6.20 -14.35 46.32
C THR A 126 -5.13 -15.31 45.79
N ALA A 127 -5.45 -16.60 45.63
CA ALA A 127 -4.47 -17.61 45.23
C ALA A 127 -4.41 -17.87 43.70
N TYR A 128 -5.40 -17.40 42.93
CA TYR A 128 -5.44 -17.65 41.49
C TYR A 128 -4.55 -16.72 40.63
N VAL A 129 -4.10 -15.61 41.21
CA VAL A 129 -3.28 -14.62 40.52
C VAL A 129 -1.78 -14.87 40.64
N ALA A 130 -1.34 -15.66 41.65
CA ALA A 130 0.07 -15.85 41.94
C ALA A 130 0.73 -17.06 41.22
N SER A 131 -0.03 -18.03 40.68
CA SER A 131 0.54 -19.23 40.05
C SER A 131 0.58 -19.22 38.52
N THR A 132 0.04 -18.19 37.88
CA THR A 132 0.03 -18.05 36.41
C THR A 132 1.21 -17.24 35.86
N VAL A 133 2.07 -16.69 36.72
CA VAL A 133 3.16 -15.76 36.32
C VAL A 133 4.53 -16.44 36.15
N GLN A 134 4.64 -17.74 36.34
CA GLN A 134 5.96 -18.42 36.31
C GLN A 134 6.13 -19.56 35.28
N GLN A 135 5.45 -19.50 34.14
CA GLN A 135 5.86 -20.33 33.00
C GLN A 135 6.08 -19.47 31.78
N PRO A 136 7.28 -19.51 31.15
CA PRO A 136 7.51 -18.80 29.90
C PRO A 136 6.67 -19.45 28.80
N LEU A 137 5.81 -18.65 28.18
CA LEU A 137 5.09 -19.06 26.97
C LEU A 137 6.12 -19.43 25.89
N PRO A 138 5.95 -20.55 25.17
CA PRO A 138 6.84 -20.88 24.08
C PRO A 138 6.74 -19.81 22.98
N ASN A 139 7.90 -19.41 22.51
CA ASN A 139 8.06 -18.42 21.43
C ASN A 139 7.17 -18.77 20.25
N SER A 140 6.30 -17.85 19.87
CA SER A 140 5.41 -17.93 18.71
C SER A 140 6.13 -17.95 17.35
N ASN A 141 7.46 -18.10 17.32
CA ASN A 141 8.27 -18.15 16.11
C ASN A 141 8.42 -19.56 15.49
N GLU A 142 7.89 -20.62 16.12
CA GLU A 142 7.98 -21.98 15.54
C GLU A 142 6.86 -22.34 14.56
N PHE A 143 5.90 -21.44 14.30
CA PHE A 143 4.73 -21.75 13.47
C PHE A 143 4.83 -21.30 12.00
N LEU A 144 5.93 -20.64 11.62
CA LEU A 144 6.21 -20.32 10.21
C LEU A 144 7.42 -21.13 9.75
N GLY A 145 7.11 -22.32 9.23
CA GLY A 145 8.08 -23.29 8.78
C GLY A 145 9.02 -22.76 7.70
N ALA A 146 10.28 -22.94 7.96
CA ALA A 146 11.36 -23.30 7.03
C ALA A 146 11.34 -22.63 5.64
N SER A 147 11.56 -21.32 5.59
CA SER A 147 12.19 -20.66 4.43
C SER A 147 12.85 -19.31 4.73
N ASP A 148 12.91 -18.85 5.97
CA ASP A 148 13.60 -17.59 6.31
C ASP A 148 14.61 -17.75 7.45
N ALA A 149 15.66 -18.56 7.20
CA ALA A 149 16.80 -18.73 8.12
C ALA A 149 17.75 -17.52 8.15
N ARG A 150 17.31 -16.32 7.76
CA ARG A 150 18.18 -15.12 7.70
C ARG A 150 17.69 -13.88 8.44
N LEU A 151 16.61 -13.94 9.21
CA LEU A 151 16.11 -12.76 9.94
C LEU A 151 15.90 -13.00 11.44
N SER A 152 16.64 -13.92 12.03
CA SER A 152 16.65 -14.13 13.49
C SER A 152 18.03 -13.82 14.07
N ILE A 153 18.54 -12.61 13.81
CA ILE A 153 19.56 -12.02 14.68
C ILE A 153 18.83 -10.89 15.43
N SER A 154 18.12 -11.27 16.50
CA SER A 154 17.94 -10.35 17.59
C SER A 154 19.34 -10.15 18.18
N PRO A 155 19.92 -8.93 18.18
CA PRO A 155 21.11 -8.69 18.97
C PRO A 155 20.72 -8.98 20.43
N GLY A 156 21.40 -9.93 21.06
CA GLY A 156 21.36 -10.07 22.52
C GLY A 156 21.79 -8.75 23.16
N PRO A 157 21.53 -8.56 24.45
CA PRO A 157 21.91 -7.32 25.15
C PRO A 157 23.40 -6.98 25.04
N ASP A 158 24.25 -7.91 24.61
CA ASP A 158 25.69 -7.72 24.48
C ASP A 158 26.15 -7.20 23.10
N ALA A 159 25.25 -7.05 22.13
CA ALA A 159 25.62 -6.52 20.79
C ALA A 159 25.81 -4.99 20.76
N PHE A 160 25.47 -4.29 21.82
CA PHE A 160 25.72 -2.85 22.00
C PHE A 160 26.93 -2.53 22.88
N SER A 161 27.62 -3.54 23.38
CA SER A 161 28.83 -3.42 24.17
C SER A 161 30.01 -3.88 23.35
N ASN A 162 30.77 -2.97 22.81
CA ASN A 162 32.05 -3.06 22.14
C ASN A 162 32.07 -3.09 20.59
N ASN A 163 32.70 -2.02 20.12
CA ASN A 163 33.33 -1.73 18.85
C ASN A 163 32.54 -0.87 17.85
N ALA A 164 32.30 0.37 18.27
CA ALA A 164 32.37 1.50 17.37
C ALA A 164 33.04 2.66 18.14
N THR A 165 34.34 2.72 18.10
CA THR A 165 35.12 3.92 18.40
C THR A 165 34.85 4.96 17.30
N SER A 166 33.72 5.65 17.44
CA SER A 166 33.45 6.93 16.81
C SER A 166 33.37 7.95 17.95
N PRO A 167 33.99 9.13 17.86
CA PRO A 167 34.04 10.08 18.97
C PRO A 167 32.77 10.93 19.11
N GLU A 168 31.59 10.39 18.85
CA GLU A 168 30.32 11.08 19.02
C GLU A 168 29.34 10.19 19.80
N GLY A 169 29.25 10.49 21.10
CA GLY A 169 28.18 10.19 22.04
C GLY A 169 27.51 8.81 21.99
N GLU A 170 27.89 7.91 22.88
CA GLU A 170 27.09 6.72 23.23
C GLU A 170 25.67 7.17 23.61
N PHE A 171 24.65 6.74 22.85
CA PHE A 171 23.26 6.95 23.20
C PHE A 171 22.92 6.12 24.45
N GLN A 172 22.85 6.77 25.61
CA GLN A 172 22.36 6.12 26.81
C GLN A 172 20.83 6.01 26.78
N TRP A 173 20.31 4.80 26.84
CA TRP A 173 18.89 4.50 26.86
C TRP A 173 18.39 4.39 28.29
N GLU A 174 17.38 5.17 28.67
CA GLU A 174 16.77 5.10 30.00
C GLU A 174 15.58 4.14 30.03
N MET A 175 15.56 3.23 31.00
CA MET A 175 14.41 2.37 31.29
C MET A 175 13.28 3.19 31.90
N ILE A 176 12.20 3.36 31.19
CA ILE A 176 10.98 3.97 31.71
C ILE A 176 10.03 2.83 32.10
N GLY A 177 9.52 2.87 33.35
CA GLY A 177 8.63 1.85 33.92
C GLY A 177 7.24 1.79 33.27
N LEU A 178 7.20 1.55 31.92
CA LEU A 178 6.00 1.46 31.11
C LEU A 178 5.65 0.02 30.71
N GLY A 179 6.29 -0.98 31.33
CA GLY A 179 6.18 -2.38 30.89
C GLY A 179 6.88 -2.63 29.56
N LEU A 180 7.91 -1.83 29.25
CA LEU A 180 8.75 -2.01 28.08
C LEU A 180 9.88 -2.98 28.42
N ASP A 181 10.17 -3.90 27.51
CA ASP A 181 11.27 -4.86 27.65
C ASP A 181 12.64 -4.22 27.37
N GLU A 182 12.66 -2.95 26.97
CA GLU A 182 13.84 -2.22 26.49
C GLU A 182 13.77 -0.73 26.86
N PRO A 183 14.94 -0.06 27.04
CA PRO A 183 14.98 1.37 27.32
C PRO A 183 14.50 2.21 26.11
N LEU A 184 13.90 3.36 26.39
CA LEU A 184 13.60 4.37 25.37
C LEU A 184 14.86 5.20 25.05
N PRO A 185 14.92 5.86 23.88
CA PRO A 185 15.97 6.83 23.60
C PRO A 185 16.12 7.87 24.71
N PRO A 186 17.31 8.43 24.95
CA PRO A 186 17.51 9.55 25.84
C PRO A 186 16.55 10.70 25.54
N GLN A 187 16.18 11.49 26.57
CA GLN A 187 15.12 12.50 26.41
C GLN A 187 15.47 13.59 25.39
N ASP A 188 16.74 14.00 25.34
CA ASP A 188 17.24 14.96 24.34
C ASP A 188 17.09 14.46 22.91
N VAL A 189 17.34 13.17 22.66
CA VAL A 189 17.13 12.50 21.37
C VAL A 189 15.65 12.44 21.03
N GLN A 190 14.79 12.10 22.02
CA GLN A 190 13.34 12.10 21.80
C GLN A 190 12.83 13.49 21.42
N ASP A 191 13.29 14.53 22.11
CA ASP A 191 12.88 15.92 21.88
C ASP A 191 13.33 16.41 20.50
N GLU A 192 14.56 16.07 20.07
CA GLU A 192 15.05 16.38 18.73
C GLU A 192 14.25 15.64 17.64
N LEU A 193 13.95 14.35 17.84
CA LEU A 193 13.15 13.57 16.89
C LEU A 193 11.72 14.11 16.78
N TYR A 194 11.09 14.53 17.87
CA TYR A 194 9.78 15.20 17.82
C TYR A 194 9.86 16.54 17.09
N GLN A 195 10.92 17.32 17.34
CA GLN A 195 11.12 18.59 16.63
C GLN A 195 11.26 18.35 15.12
N ILE A 196 12.03 17.35 14.70
CA ILE A 196 12.17 16.97 13.28
C ILE A 196 10.82 16.51 12.71
N TYR A 197 10.08 15.68 13.43
CA TYR A 197 8.75 15.22 12.98
C TYR A 197 7.81 16.41 12.74
N PHE A 198 7.65 17.29 13.69
CA PHE A 198 6.72 18.42 13.59
C PHE A 198 7.17 19.48 12.58
N THR A 199 8.46 19.61 12.28
CA THR A 199 8.96 20.59 11.31
C THR A 199 9.03 20.04 9.89
N LYS A 200 9.35 18.74 9.70
CA LYS A 200 9.59 18.17 8.37
C LYS A 200 8.50 17.21 7.89
N ILE A 201 7.86 16.48 8.78
CA ILE A 201 6.88 15.44 8.42
C ILE A 201 5.45 15.94 8.56
N GLN A 202 5.13 16.58 9.68
CA GLN A 202 3.81 17.11 9.97
C GLN A 202 3.21 17.98 8.84
N PRO A 203 3.97 18.83 8.13
CA PRO A 203 3.41 19.63 7.03
C PRO A 203 2.83 18.78 5.89
N SER A 204 3.39 17.61 5.60
CA SER A 204 2.87 16.69 4.58
C SER A 204 1.89 15.65 5.13
N LEU A 205 1.96 15.34 6.43
CA LEU A 205 1.11 14.37 7.13
C LEU A 205 0.47 15.01 8.38
N PRO A 206 -0.45 16.00 8.24
CA PRO A 206 -0.90 16.88 9.33
C PRO A 206 -1.99 16.24 10.21
N ILE A 207 -1.71 15.10 10.83
CA ILE A 207 -2.69 14.29 11.57
C ILE A 207 -2.59 14.40 13.09
N ILE A 208 -1.50 14.95 13.62
CA ILE A 208 -1.27 15.03 15.07
C ILE A 208 -1.32 16.51 15.50
N HIS A 209 -2.13 16.80 16.54
CA HIS A 209 -2.17 18.15 17.09
C HIS A 209 -0.97 18.34 18.04
N ARG A 210 0.07 19.08 17.58
CA ARG A 210 1.34 19.27 18.29
C ARG A 210 1.17 19.73 19.74
N PRO A 211 0.42 20.82 20.05
CA PRO A 211 0.28 21.28 21.43
C PRO A 211 -0.32 20.23 22.37
N ARG A 212 -1.32 19.47 21.92
CA ARG A 212 -1.95 18.41 22.71
C ARG A 212 -1.03 17.22 22.91
N PHE A 213 -0.32 16.82 21.85
CA PHE A 213 0.66 15.74 21.93
C PHE A 213 1.76 16.07 22.95
N MET A 214 2.36 17.26 22.87
CA MET A 214 3.41 17.70 23.79
C MET A 214 2.89 17.83 25.23
N ALA A 215 1.67 18.33 25.43
CA ALA A 215 1.04 18.35 26.73
C ALA A 215 0.81 16.94 27.31
N ALA A 216 0.37 15.99 26.46
CA ALA A 216 0.16 14.61 26.88
C ALA A 216 1.46 13.89 27.26
N MET A 217 2.59 14.26 26.65
CA MET A 217 3.91 13.71 27.00
C MET A 217 4.35 14.06 28.44
N ASN A 218 3.83 15.14 29.01
CA ASN A 218 4.11 15.56 30.39
C ASN A 218 3.21 14.87 31.43
N LEU A 219 2.25 14.06 31.02
CA LEU A 219 1.37 13.31 31.92
C LEU A 219 2.08 12.06 32.50
N ALA A 220 1.40 11.41 33.46
CA ALA A 220 1.85 10.13 33.99
C ALA A 220 2.04 9.10 32.84
N PRO A 221 3.01 8.17 32.94
CA PRO A 221 3.37 7.26 31.86
C PRO A 221 2.20 6.54 31.16
N HIS A 222 1.22 6.07 31.95
CA HIS A 222 0.04 5.35 31.42
C HIS A 222 -0.97 6.26 30.67
N MET A 223 -0.85 7.58 30.81
CA MET A 223 -1.68 8.58 30.13
C MET A 223 -1.00 9.19 28.90
N ARG A 224 0.26 8.87 28.67
CA ARG A 224 1.02 9.34 27.51
C ARG A 224 0.52 8.66 26.24
N PRO A 225 0.76 9.26 25.05
CA PRO A 225 0.51 8.59 23.80
C PRO A 225 1.17 7.21 23.73
N PRO A 226 0.51 6.20 23.14
CA PRO A 226 1.01 4.83 23.12
C PRO A 226 2.39 4.78 22.45
N VAL A 227 3.22 3.86 22.93
CA VAL A 227 4.62 3.74 22.51
C VAL A 227 4.74 3.48 21.01
N CYS A 228 3.81 2.72 20.43
CA CYS A 228 3.76 2.47 18.98
C CYS A 228 3.64 3.77 18.16
N LEU A 229 2.85 4.74 18.60
CA LEU A 229 2.73 6.03 17.91
C LEU A 229 4.03 6.84 18.03
N ARG A 230 4.64 6.87 19.20
CA ARG A 230 5.90 7.57 19.43
C ARG A 230 7.01 7.03 18.54
N TYR A 231 7.19 5.70 18.47
CA TYR A 231 8.14 5.07 17.56
C TYR A 231 7.80 5.28 16.08
N ALA A 232 6.53 5.30 15.69
CA ALA A 232 6.14 5.61 14.33
C ALA A 232 6.52 7.04 13.93
N MET A 233 6.35 8.01 14.83
CA MET A 233 6.80 9.39 14.61
C MET A 233 8.33 9.48 14.51
N TRP A 234 9.07 8.80 15.39
CA TRP A 234 10.54 8.76 15.34
C TRP A 234 11.07 8.05 14.09
N THR A 235 10.37 7.02 13.59
CA THR A 235 10.69 6.36 12.32
C THR A 235 10.68 7.37 11.16
N HIS A 236 9.62 8.16 11.06
CA HIS A 236 9.53 9.19 10.03
C HIS A 236 10.56 10.29 10.21
N ALA A 237 10.79 10.76 11.43
CA ALA A 237 11.81 11.76 11.74
C ALA A 237 13.22 11.27 11.35
N ALA A 238 13.57 10.03 11.71
CA ALA A 238 14.84 9.41 11.37
C ALA A 238 15.02 9.25 9.86
N SER A 239 13.95 8.92 9.12
CA SER A 239 14.01 8.69 7.67
C SER A 239 14.32 9.94 6.83
N VAL A 240 14.27 11.14 7.42
CA VAL A 240 14.55 12.43 6.76
C VAL A 240 15.76 13.16 7.34
N ALA A 241 16.35 12.63 8.42
CA ALA A 241 17.51 13.23 9.09
C ALA A 241 18.71 12.29 8.98
N ASP A 242 19.81 12.77 8.39
CA ASP A 242 21.01 11.96 8.19
C ASP A 242 21.62 11.47 9.51
N LYS A 243 21.54 12.28 10.56
CA LYS A 243 22.02 11.95 11.90
C LYS A 243 21.40 10.67 12.47
N TYR A 244 20.13 10.40 12.15
CA TYR A 244 19.35 9.30 12.69
C TYR A 244 19.02 8.21 11.66
N ASP A 245 19.59 8.29 10.46
CA ASP A 245 19.28 7.39 9.34
C ASP A 245 19.45 5.90 9.74
N ALA A 246 20.51 5.57 10.48
CA ALA A 246 20.77 4.21 10.95
C ALA A 246 19.72 3.68 11.96
N LEU A 247 18.95 4.55 12.60
CA LEU A 247 17.94 4.18 13.60
C LEU A 247 16.52 4.00 13.02
N GLN A 248 16.30 4.38 11.76
CA GLN A 248 14.95 4.35 11.17
C GLN A 248 14.35 2.95 11.16
N GLU A 249 15.11 1.92 10.77
CA GLU A 249 14.62 0.54 10.74
C GLU A 249 14.37 0.02 12.16
N HIS A 250 15.25 0.33 13.11
CA HIS A 250 15.06 -0.01 14.51
C HIS A 250 13.75 0.58 15.07
N PHE A 251 13.51 1.87 14.84
CA PHE A 251 12.28 2.53 15.30
C PHE A 251 11.04 1.95 14.62
N TYR A 252 11.11 1.65 13.32
CA TYR A 252 10.02 1.03 12.59
C TYR A 252 9.64 -0.33 13.17
N GLN A 253 10.63 -1.20 13.42
CA GLN A 253 10.38 -2.51 14.00
C GLN A 253 9.72 -2.40 15.39
N ARG A 254 10.13 -1.41 16.20
CA ARG A 254 9.53 -1.13 17.51
C ARG A 254 8.11 -0.60 17.37
N ALA A 255 7.86 0.32 16.46
CA ALA A 255 6.51 0.82 16.18
C ALA A 255 5.55 -0.35 15.89
N ARG A 256 5.95 -1.29 15.01
CA ARG A 256 5.16 -2.48 14.70
C ARG A 256 5.02 -3.43 15.88
N LYS A 257 6.12 -3.74 16.58
CA LYS A 257 6.12 -4.64 17.74
C LYS A 257 5.11 -4.18 18.78
N TYR A 258 5.17 -2.90 19.16
CA TYR A 258 4.26 -2.36 20.18
C TYR A 258 2.82 -2.24 19.69
N ALA A 259 2.58 -1.84 18.44
CA ALA A 259 1.23 -1.82 17.87
C ALA A 259 0.58 -3.22 17.84
N GLN A 260 1.34 -4.26 17.45
CA GLN A 260 0.88 -5.65 17.45
C GLN A 260 0.73 -6.21 18.87
N SER A 261 1.65 -5.86 19.77
CA SER A 261 1.55 -6.26 21.18
C SER A 261 0.30 -5.68 21.85
N ASP A 262 -0.04 -4.43 21.53
CA ASP A 262 -1.26 -3.80 22.05
C ASP A 262 -2.53 -4.48 21.49
N GLU A 263 -2.54 -4.93 20.23
CA GLU A 263 -3.63 -5.73 19.66
C GLU A 263 -3.86 -7.06 20.39
N MET A 264 -2.82 -7.65 20.97
CA MET A 264 -2.89 -8.94 21.68
C MET A 264 -3.28 -8.80 23.16
N LYS A 265 -3.38 -7.58 23.70
CA LYS A 265 -3.80 -7.35 25.07
C LYS A 265 -5.32 -7.44 25.20
N GLY A 266 -5.81 -8.24 26.18
CA GLY A 266 -7.23 -8.46 26.38
C GLY A 266 -7.89 -9.10 25.13
N HIS A 267 -8.93 -8.47 24.62
CA HIS A 267 -9.59 -8.84 23.37
C HIS A 267 -9.27 -7.84 22.22
N GLY A 268 -8.24 -7.00 22.40
CA GLY A 268 -7.84 -5.98 21.42
C GLY A 268 -8.61 -4.66 21.53
N GLU A 269 -9.56 -4.54 22.45
CA GLU A 269 -10.38 -3.34 22.64
C GLU A 269 -9.57 -2.08 22.98
N GLY A 270 -8.42 -2.26 23.65
CA GLY A 270 -7.51 -1.17 23.99
C GLY A 270 -6.89 -0.45 22.80
N THR A 271 -6.93 -1.06 21.61
CA THR A 271 -6.39 -0.47 20.37
C THR A 271 -7.42 0.37 19.60
N ILE A 272 -8.69 0.38 20.02
CA ILE A 272 -9.73 1.21 19.39
C ILE A 272 -9.58 2.65 19.87
N THR A 273 -8.47 3.28 19.50
CA THR A 273 -8.13 4.66 19.86
C THR A 273 -7.61 5.43 18.65
N LEU A 274 -7.75 6.76 18.71
CA LEU A 274 -7.25 7.63 17.66
C LEU A 274 -5.73 7.45 17.45
N ALA A 275 -4.98 7.34 18.55
CA ALA A 275 -3.54 7.21 18.53
C ALA A 275 -3.05 5.91 17.85
N HIS A 276 -3.75 4.78 18.02
CA HIS A 276 -3.42 3.55 17.29
C HIS A 276 -3.75 3.64 15.80
N CYS A 277 -4.85 4.31 15.44
CA CYS A 277 -5.17 4.60 14.03
C CYS A 277 -4.08 5.48 13.39
N GLN A 278 -3.63 6.53 14.08
CA GLN A 278 -2.52 7.40 13.65
C GLN A 278 -1.22 6.59 13.51
N ALA A 279 -0.91 5.73 14.48
CA ALA A 279 0.27 4.87 14.42
C ALA A 279 0.28 3.96 13.20
N TRP A 280 -0.81 3.25 12.93
CA TRP A 280 -0.93 2.39 11.74
C TRP A 280 -0.90 3.17 10.43
N ALA A 281 -1.48 4.38 10.38
CA ALA A 281 -1.38 5.25 9.22
C ALA A 281 0.06 5.67 8.93
N LEU A 282 0.82 6.07 9.96
CA LEU A 282 2.24 6.41 9.82
C LEU A 282 3.09 5.18 9.44
N ILE A 283 2.88 4.03 10.12
CA ILE A 283 3.57 2.77 9.79
C ILE A 283 3.33 2.41 8.33
N SER A 284 2.09 2.44 7.86
CA SER A 284 1.75 2.12 6.46
C SER A 284 2.42 3.07 5.48
N THR A 285 2.44 4.38 5.77
CA THR A 285 3.10 5.38 4.91
C THR A 285 4.60 5.13 4.80
N TYR A 286 5.25 4.78 5.92
CA TYR A 286 6.67 4.41 5.91
C TYR A 286 6.92 3.12 5.12
N GLU A 287 6.07 2.11 5.27
CA GLU A 287 6.18 0.84 4.56
C GLU A 287 6.02 1.01 3.04
N PHE A 288 5.10 1.88 2.58
CA PHE A 288 5.01 2.25 1.16
C PHE A 288 6.29 2.94 0.69
N LYS A 289 6.82 3.88 1.48
CA LYS A 289 8.10 4.55 1.19
C LYS A 289 9.25 3.56 1.03
N GLN A 290 9.26 2.47 1.81
CA GLN A 290 10.28 1.41 1.80
C GLN A 290 9.97 0.25 0.83
N MET A 291 8.94 0.36 -0.01
CA MET A 291 8.50 -0.68 -0.96
C MET A 291 8.04 -1.99 -0.29
N TYR A 292 7.67 -1.98 0.99
CA TYR A 292 7.12 -3.15 1.68
C TYR A 292 5.62 -3.31 1.35
N PHE A 293 5.26 -3.34 0.06
CA PHE A 293 3.89 -3.23 -0.42
C PHE A 293 2.87 -4.15 0.28
N PRO A 294 3.11 -5.48 0.45
CA PRO A 294 2.16 -6.33 1.16
C PRO A 294 1.97 -5.93 2.63
N ARG A 295 3.06 -5.54 3.32
CA ARG A 295 2.98 -5.05 4.72
C ARG A 295 2.22 -3.74 4.78
N ALA A 296 2.54 -2.80 3.90
CA ALA A 296 1.91 -1.49 3.81
C ALA A 296 0.40 -1.61 3.57
N TRP A 297 -0.02 -2.51 2.68
CA TRP A 297 -1.42 -2.80 2.43
C TRP A 297 -2.14 -3.33 3.68
N MET A 298 -1.53 -4.28 4.39
CA MET A 298 -2.10 -4.83 5.62
C MET A 298 -2.14 -3.79 6.75
N SER A 299 -1.11 -2.93 6.87
CA SER A 299 -1.07 -1.85 7.85
C SER A 299 -2.09 -0.74 7.53
N SER A 300 -2.27 -0.41 6.25
CA SER A 300 -3.36 0.46 5.77
C SER A 300 -4.72 -0.11 6.14
N GLY A 301 -4.92 -1.42 5.95
CA GLY A 301 -6.14 -2.13 6.35
C GLY A 301 -6.44 -1.98 7.85
N ARG A 302 -5.43 -2.01 8.73
CA ARG A 302 -5.62 -1.75 10.16
C ARG A 302 -6.06 -0.32 10.43
N ALA A 303 -5.39 0.67 9.83
CA ALA A 303 -5.77 2.08 9.98
C ALA A 303 -7.21 2.33 9.51
N THR A 304 -7.57 1.80 8.33
CA THR A 304 -8.92 1.98 7.76
C THR A 304 -10.00 1.29 8.60
N ARG A 305 -9.75 0.08 9.11
CA ARG A 305 -10.70 -0.62 9.98
C ARG A 305 -10.88 0.08 11.32
N LEU A 306 -9.80 0.56 11.96
CA LEU A 306 -9.88 1.36 13.17
C LEU A 306 -10.67 2.65 12.93
N ALA A 307 -10.43 3.37 11.82
CA ALA A 307 -11.20 4.55 11.47
C ALA A 307 -12.70 4.25 11.29
N GLN A 308 -13.05 3.11 10.66
CA GLN A 308 -14.44 2.66 10.51
C GLN A 308 -15.07 2.27 11.85
N MET A 309 -14.37 1.50 12.69
CA MET A 309 -14.85 1.09 14.02
C MET A 309 -15.14 2.29 14.92
N MET A 310 -14.27 3.30 14.88
CA MET A 310 -14.45 4.57 15.60
C MET A 310 -15.45 5.52 14.92
N GLN A 311 -16.02 5.14 13.79
CA GLN A 311 -16.95 5.93 12.97
C GLN A 311 -16.41 7.31 12.56
N LEU A 312 -15.11 7.41 12.32
CA LEU A 312 -14.48 8.66 11.93
C LEU A 312 -14.92 9.15 10.53
N HIS A 313 -15.47 8.28 9.70
CA HIS A 313 -16.07 8.62 8.40
C HIS A 313 -17.44 9.35 8.51
N ARG A 314 -18.00 9.45 9.73
CA ARG A 314 -19.34 10.02 9.96
C ARG A 314 -19.37 11.07 11.09
N LEU A 315 -18.28 11.80 11.26
CA LEU A 315 -18.11 12.77 12.36
C LEU A 315 -19.11 13.93 12.31
N ASP A 316 -19.51 14.34 11.11
CA ASP A 316 -20.36 15.53 10.88
C ASP A 316 -21.78 15.15 10.40
N GLY A 317 -22.09 13.85 10.38
CA GLY A 317 -23.42 13.33 10.01
C GLY A 317 -24.46 13.53 11.12
N VAL A 318 -25.72 13.69 10.71
CA VAL A 318 -26.86 13.84 11.61
C VAL A 318 -27.66 12.54 11.65
N GLY A 319 -28.17 12.16 12.84
CA GLY A 319 -29.20 11.11 12.97
C GLY A 319 -28.69 9.67 12.94
N LEU A 320 -27.45 9.43 13.35
CA LEU A 320 -26.91 8.09 13.44
C LEU A 320 -27.12 7.52 14.86
N ASP A 321 -28.15 6.71 15.03
CA ASP A 321 -28.45 5.95 16.27
C ASP A 321 -27.51 4.74 16.47
N VAL A 322 -26.28 4.81 15.97
CA VAL A 322 -25.32 3.73 16.12
C VAL A 322 -24.47 3.97 17.35
N LYS A 323 -24.34 2.97 18.22
CA LYS A 323 -23.48 3.02 19.39
C LYS A 323 -22.04 3.37 18.97
N GLN A 324 -21.54 4.51 19.43
CA GLN A 324 -20.19 4.96 19.14
C GLN A 324 -19.18 4.29 20.09
N CYS A 325 -18.03 3.86 19.53
CA CYS A 325 -16.94 3.30 20.32
C CYS A 325 -16.16 4.38 21.09
N LEU A 326 -16.11 5.61 20.55
CA LEU A 326 -15.46 6.74 21.18
C LEU A 326 -16.48 7.67 21.87
N PRO A 327 -16.12 8.29 22.99
CA PRO A 327 -16.91 9.37 23.57
C PRO A 327 -16.99 10.55 22.59
N PRO A 328 -18.01 11.42 22.69
CA PRO A 328 -18.05 12.64 21.91
C PRO A 328 -16.73 13.44 22.02
N PRO A 329 -16.29 14.14 20.95
CA PRO A 329 -15.09 14.97 21.03
C PRO A 329 -15.29 16.07 22.06
N LYS A 330 -14.27 16.28 22.91
CA LYS A 330 -14.32 17.25 24.01
C LYS A 330 -14.43 18.69 23.52
N ASP A 331 -13.82 18.96 22.39
CA ASP A 331 -13.77 20.27 21.75
C ASP A 331 -13.57 20.16 20.22
N TRP A 332 -13.55 21.32 19.56
CA TRP A 332 -13.33 21.41 18.13
C TRP A 332 -11.99 20.80 17.68
N THR A 333 -10.94 21.02 18.45
CA THR A 333 -9.58 20.53 18.11
C THR A 333 -9.52 19.02 18.10
N GLU A 334 -10.13 18.33 19.08
CA GLU A 334 -10.21 16.87 19.07
C GLU A 334 -11.04 16.36 17.90
N ARG A 335 -12.14 17.06 17.56
CA ARG A 335 -12.96 16.71 16.39
C ARG A 335 -12.14 16.86 15.11
N GLU A 336 -11.36 17.93 14.99
CA GLU A 336 -10.49 18.17 13.83
C GLU A 336 -9.35 17.14 13.74
N GLU A 337 -8.76 16.75 14.86
CA GLU A 337 -7.73 15.70 14.89
C GLU A 337 -8.29 14.34 14.45
N ARG A 338 -9.51 13.99 14.89
CA ARG A 338 -10.25 12.81 14.41
C ARG A 338 -10.53 12.90 12.91
N ARG A 339 -10.94 14.05 12.41
CA ARG A 339 -11.21 14.33 10.98
C ARG A 339 -9.95 14.12 10.15
N ARG A 340 -8.83 14.70 10.56
CA ARG A 340 -7.54 14.57 9.87
C ARG A 340 -7.03 13.14 9.84
N THR A 341 -7.20 12.42 10.95
CA THR A 341 -6.83 10.99 11.02
C THR A 341 -7.67 10.15 10.06
N PHE A 342 -8.98 10.40 9.96
CA PHE A 342 -9.84 9.75 8.98
C PHE A 342 -9.36 10.00 7.55
N TRP A 343 -9.16 11.27 7.19
CA TRP A 343 -8.77 11.63 5.84
C TRP A 343 -7.38 11.12 5.47
N MET A 344 -6.50 10.97 6.44
CA MET A 344 -5.21 10.32 6.20
C MET A 344 -5.39 8.83 5.87
N ALA A 345 -6.22 8.11 6.63
CA ALA A 345 -6.53 6.71 6.33
C ALA A 345 -7.19 6.55 4.95
N PHE A 346 -8.09 7.49 4.57
CA PHE A 346 -8.70 7.55 3.25
C PHE A 346 -7.66 7.78 2.13
N ASN A 347 -6.73 8.72 2.32
CA ASN A 347 -5.69 9.01 1.34
C ASN A 347 -4.78 7.80 1.11
N ILE A 348 -4.35 7.13 2.19
CA ILE A 348 -3.51 5.92 2.10
C ILE A 348 -4.26 4.81 1.35
N ASP A 349 -5.54 4.58 1.66
CA ASP A 349 -6.39 3.60 0.99
C ASP A 349 -6.45 3.86 -0.53
N ARG A 350 -6.59 5.12 -0.95
CA ARG A 350 -6.62 5.52 -2.37
C ARG A 350 -5.27 5.36 -3.06
N TYR A 351 -4.21 5.93 -2.48
CA TYR A 351 -2.87 5.88 -3.10
C TYR A 351 -2.30 4.47 -3.15
N ALA A 352 -2.56 3.64 -2.13
CA ALA A 352 -2.20 2.23 -2.14
C ALA A 352 -2.87 1.47 -3.28
N SER A 353 -4.16 1.72 -3.49
CA SER A 353 -4.96 1.06 -4.54
C SER A 353 -4.52 1.46 -5.94
N ILE A 354 -4.17 2.74 -6.15
CA ILE A 354 -3.70 3.23 -7.46
C ILE A 354 -2.36 2.60 -7.84
N GLY A 355 -1.43 2.50 -6.90
CA GLY A 355 -0.11 1.94 -7.16
C GLY A 355 -0.09 0.42 -7.35
N THR A 356 -1.11 -0.29 -6.84
CA THR A 356 -1.14 -1.77 -6.81
C THR A 356 -2.29 -2.40 -7.60
N GLY A 357 -3.30 -1.62 -7.98
CA GLY A 357 -4.55 -2.13 -8.57
C GLY A 357 -5.48 -2.83 -7.56
N TRP A 358 -5.13 -2.89 -6.28
CA TRP A 358 -5.96 -3.53 -5.25
C TRP A 358 -7.22 -2.73 -4.94
N PRO A 359 -8.31 -3.37 -4.47
CA PRO A 359 -9.57 -2.69 -4.24
C PRO A 359 -9.50 -1.70 -3.07
N MET A 360 -10.17 -0.56 -3.22
CA MET A 360 -10.35 0.44 -2.17
C MET A 360 -11.30 -0.07 -1.09
N THR A 361 -11.06 0.32 0.17
CA THR A 361 -11.83 -0.10 1.34
C THR A 361 -12.99 0.84 1.65
N PHE A 362 -12.77 2.17 1.57
CA PHE A 362 -13.82 3.15 1.85
C PHE A 362 -14.74 3.36 0.64
N ASP A 363 -16.05 3.21 0.85
CA ASP A 363 -17.05 3.71 -0.09
C ASP A 363 -17.26 5.22 0.16
N GLN A 364 -17.12 6.02 -0.89
CA GLN A 364 -17.26 7.48 -0.78
C GLN A 364 -18.67 7.89 -0.36
N ARG A 365 -19.69 7.09 -0.67
CA ARG A 365 -21.10 7.33 -0.31
C ARG A 365 -21.38 7.24 1.19
N ASP A 366 -20.52 6.53 1.94
CA ASP A 366 -20.66 6.37 3.39
C ASP A 366 -20.03 7.52 4.19
N ILE A 367 -19.35 8.47 3.51
CA ILE A 367 -18.57 9.53 4.15
C ILE A 367 -19.43 10.74 4.42
N LEU A 368 -19.65 11.02 5.71
CA LEU A 368 -20.36 12.20 6.22
C LEU A 368 -19.42 13.11 7.04
N THR A 369 -18.11 12.94 6.89
CA THR A 369 -17.10 13.75 7.56
C THR A 369 -16.67 14.88 6.64
N ASN A 370 -16.70 16.13 7.14
CA ASN A 370 -16.27 17.31 6.39
C ASN A 370 -14.78 17.29 6.10
N LEU A 371 -14.34 18.08 5.13
CA LEU A 371 -12.95 18.25 4.77
C LEU A 371 -12.17 18.93 5.91
N PRO A 372 -10.83 18.74 6.00
CA PRO A 372 -10.01 19.33 7.04
C PRO A 372 -9.99 20.86 6.99
N ALA A 373 -9.88 21.49 8.15
CA ALA A 373 -9.62 22.91 8.31
C ALA A 373 -8.16 23.24 7.93
N SER A 374 -7.79 24.54 7.91
CA SER A 374 -6.42 24.96 7.66
C SER A 374 -5.48 24.49 8.78
N ASP A 375 -4.20 24.29 8.44
CA ASP A 375 -3.19 23.87 9.41
C ASP A 375 -2.98 24.92 10.49
N ASP A 376 -3.05 26.21 10.14
CA ASP A 376 -2.98 27.32 11.11
C ASP A 376 -4.16 27.31 12.11
N ALA A 377 -5.37 27.05 11.64
CA ALA A 377 -6.55 26.94 12.49
C ALA A 377 -6.43 25.71 13.43
N PHE A 378 -5.93 24.59 12.91
CA PHE A 378 -5.70 23.38 13.68
C PHE A 378 -4.63 23.59 14.77
N GLU A 379 -3.46 24.09 14.40
CA GLU A 379 -2.35 24.33 15.34
C GLU A 379 -2.74 25.30 16.46
N LYS A 380 -3.48 26.35 16.11
CA LYS A 380 -3.93 27.38 17.08
C LYS A 380 -5.24 27.02 17.80
N SER A 381 -5.79 25.84 17.56
CA SER A 381 -7.09 25.40 18.14
C SER A 381 -8.24 26.40 17.86
N LYS A 382 -8.24 27.03 16.68
CA LYS A 382 -9.22 28.04 16.26
C LYS A 382 -10.33 27.39 15.44
N PRO A 383 -11.59 27.36 15.90
CA PRO A 383 -12.69 26.76 15.17
C PRO A 383 -12.85 27.35 13.76
N MET A 384 -12.95 26.47 12.76
CA MET A 384 -13.19 26.82 11.36
C MET A 384 -14.24 25.87 10.79
N ALA A 385 -15.24 26.43 10.09
CA ALA A 385 -16.23 25.65 9.36
C ALA A 385 -15.65 25.18 8.02
N THR A 386 -15.95 23.92 7.65
CA THR A 386 -15.51 23.31 6.39
C THR A 386 -16.65 22.57 5.72
N GLY A 387 -16.58 22.40 4.40
CA GLY A 387 -17.58 21.69 3.61
C GLY A 387 -17.33 20.19 3.51
N SER A 388 -18.29 19.46 2.92
CA SER A 388 -18.15 18.04 2.64
C SER A 388 -17.32 17.78 1.38
N LEU A 389 -16.85 16.53 1.20
CA LEU A 389 -16.18 16.11 -0.03
C LEU A 389 -17.10 16.23 -1.26
N GLU A 390 -18.38 15.92 -1.11
CA GLU A 390 -19.38 16.04 -2.18
C GLU A 390 -19.52 17.50 -2.66
N GLN A 391 -19.59 18.45 -1.71
CA GLN A 391 -19.60 19.87 -2.02
C GLN A 391 -18.34 20.33 -2.77
N ALA A 392 -17.17 19.81 -2.37
CA ALA A 392 -15.91 20.15 -3.02
C ALA A 392 -15.79 19.57 -4.44
N LEU A 393 -16.40 18.43 -4.72
CA LEU A 393 -16.47 17.83 -6.05
C LEU A 393 -17.49 18.51 -6.98
N ALA A 394 -18.43 19.27 -6.42
CA ALA A 394 -19.39 20.04 -7.22
C ALA A 394 -18.73 21.23 -7.94
N ALA A 395 -19.41 21.77 -8.94
CA ALA A 395 -18.94 22.93 -9.69
C ALA A 395 -18.63 24.10 -8.73
N ASN A 396 -17.43 24.67 -8.86
CA ASN A 396 -16.89 25.74 -7.99
C ASN A 396 -16.71 25.35 -6.51
N GLY A 397 -16.86 24.06 -6.13
CA GLY A 397 -16.72 23.61 -4.76
C GLY A 397 -15.29 23.71 -4.19
N ALA A 398 -14.30 23.77 -5.06
CA ALA A 398 -12.89 23.88 -4.68
C ALA A 398 -12.49 25.24 -4.10
N SER A 399 -13.32 26.29 -4.22
CA SER A 399 -13.00 27.68 -3.81
C SER A 399 -12.72 27.87 -2.32
N ASN A 400 -13.22 26.99 -1.46
CA ASN A 400 -13.05 27.05 0.00
C ASN A 400 -12.07 25.98 0.54
N LEU A 401 -11.35 25.29 -0.34
CA LEU A 401 -10.41 24.24 0.06
C LEU A 401 -9.24 24.78 0.87
N GLN A 402 -8.77 23.95 1.79
CA GLN A 402 -7.49 24.09 2.47
C GLN A 402 -6.52 23.05 1.91
N SER A 403 -5.21 23.21 2.12
CA SER A 403 -4.18 22.41 1.44
C SER A 403 -4.35 20.91 1.65
N PHE A 404 -4.53 20.47 2.89
CA PHE A 404 -4.78 19.04 3.15
C PHE A 404 -6.13 18.56 2.58
N GLY A 405 -7.16 19.43 2.59
CA GLY A 405 -8.45 19.17 1.91
C GLY A 405 -8.27 18.99 0.39
N GLY A 406 -7.36 19.72 -0.22
CA GLY A 406 -6.99 19.56 -1.63
C GLY A 406 -6.36 18.20 -1.93
N VAL A 407 -5.49 17.70 -1.04
CA VAL A 407 -4.95 16.34 -1.17
C VAL A 407 -6.05 15.29 -1.06
N VAL A 408 -7.01 15.47 -0.15
CA VAL A 408 -8.18 14.57 -0.02
C VAL A 408 -9.02 14.57 -1.30
N LEU A 409 -9.31 15.75 -1.84
CA LEU A 409 -10.09 15.89 -3.08
C LEU A 409 -9.41 15.19 -4.25
N THR A 410 -8.09 15.38 -4.42
CA THR A 410 -7.33 14.70 -5.47
C THR A 410 -7.24 13.20 -5.27
N ALA A 411 -7.14 12.71 -4.03
CA ALA A 411 -7.22 11.28 -3.73
C ALA A 411 -8.58 10.68 -4.09
N ALA A 412 -9.68 11.42 -3.87
CA ALA A 412 -11.02 11.00 -4.30
C ALA A 412 -11.14 10.93 -5.82
N LEU A 413 -10.63 11.93 -6.54
CA LEU A 413 -10.60 11.94 -8.02
C LEU A 413 -9.75 10.80 -8.59
N PHE A 414 -8.60 10.50 -7.98
CA PHE A 414 -7.82 9.31 -8.33
C PHE A 414 -8.61 8.02 -8.12
N GLY A 415 -9.34 7.92 -7.00
CA GLY A 415 -10.21 6.76 -6.75
C GLY A 415 -11.29 6.57 -7.80
N GLN A 416 -11.93 7.67 -8.25
CA GLN A 416 -12.90 7.62 -9.35
C GLN A 416 -12.25 7.23 -10.67
N ASN A 417 -11.06 7.74 -10.95
CA ASN A 417 -10.28 7.38 -12.13
C ASN A 417 -9.92 5.88 -12.12
N LEU A 418 -9.45 5.36 -10.97
CA LEU A 418 -9.16 3.94 -10.81
C LEU A 418 -10.39 3.05 -11.07
N LEU A 419 -11.55 3.43 -10.54
CA LEU A 419 -12.80 2.71 -10.80
C LEU A 419 -13.18 2.75 -12.28
N HIS A 420 -13.00 3.89 -12.93
CA HIS A 420 -13.25 4.07 -14.37
C HIS A 420 -12.35 3.16 -15.21
N LEU A 421 -11.08 3.01 -14.84
CA LEU A 421 -10.09 2.22 -15.58
C LEU A 421 -10.27 0.70 -15.38
N HIS A 422 -10.56 0.27 -14.15
CA HIS A 422 -10.53 -1.15 -13.77
C HIS A 422 -11.89 -1.80 -13.55
N ARG A 423 -12.98 -1.03 -13.57
CA ARG A 423 -14.34 -1.58 -13.41
C ARG A 423 -15.22 -1.19 -14.58
N PRO A 424 -15.21 -1.99 -15.66
CA PRO A 424 -16.11 -1.77 -16.79
C PRO A 424 -17.57 -1.84 -16.30
N GLY A 425 -18.38 -0.93 -16.79
CA GLY A 425 -19.83 -0.96 -16.58
C GLY A 425 -20.50 -1.94 -17.54
N PRO A 426 -21.72 -2.42 -17.21
CA PRO A 426 -22.47 -3.33 -18.10
C PRO A 426 -22.79 -2.69 -19.46
N ASP A 427 -22.86 -1.36 -19.50
CA ASP A 427 -23.21 -0.58 -20.71
C ASP A 427 -21.98 0.04 -21.39
N ASP A 428 -20.77 -0.44 -21.04
CA ASP A 428 -19.53 0.05 -21.66
C ASP A 428 -19.40 -0.50 -23.07
N ASN A 429 -19.77 0.35 -24.02
CA ASN A 429 -19.50 0.13 -25.42
C ASN A 429 -18.28 0.98 -25.78
N ASP A 430 -17.09 0.37 -25.78
CA ASP A 430 -15.81 1.07 -25.89
C ASP A 430 -15.59 1.70 -27.27
N ASP A 431 -16.26 1.22 -28.30
CA ASP A 431 -16.22 1.71 -29.69
C ASP A 431 -17.23 2.85 -29.96
N ASP A 432 -18.18 3.08 -29.03
CA ASP A 432 -19.14 4.19 -29.12
C ASP A 432 -18.71 5.37 -28.23
N LEU A 433 -18.35 6.50 -28.85
CA LEU A 433 -18.00 7.74 -28.16
C LEU A 433 -19.10 8.30 -27.24
N ASN A 434 -20.35 7.85 -27.39
CA ASN A 434 -21.47 8.17 -26.51
C ASN A 434 -21.71 7.08 -25.45
N GLY A 435 -20.96 5.96 -25.51
CA GLY A 435 -21.04 4.87 -24.55
C GLY A 435 -20.63 5.25 -23.13
N GLY A 436 -20.91 4.34 -22.20
CA GLY A 436 -20.70 4.55 -20.77
C GLY A 436 -19.27 4.92 -20.40
N PHE A 437 -18.28 4.26 -21.03
CA PHE A 437 -16.86 4.58 -20.81
C PHE A 437 -16.55 6.05 -21.13
N TRP A 438 -16.88 6.52 -22.35
CA TRP A 438 -16.54 7.87 -22.80
C TRP A 438 -17.34 8.95 -22.06
N THR A 439 -18.55 8.64 -21.61
CA THR A 439 -19.35 9.54 -20.78
C THR A 439 -18.71 9.72 -19.39
N ARG A 440 -18.26 8.63 -18.76
CA ARG A 440 -17.52 8.73 -17.49
C ARG A 440 -16.17 9.42 -17.66
N HIS A 441 -15.45 9.13 -18.75
CA HIS A 441 -14.19 9.79 -19.10
C HIS A 441 -14.35 11.33 -19.12
N ARG A 442 -15.32 11.85 -19.89
CA ARG A 442 -15.61 13.29 -19.96
C ARG A 442 -16.04 13.87 -18.61
N SER A 443 -16.78 13.12 -17.82
CA SER A 443 -17.19 13.56 -16.47
C SER A 443 -15.97 13.74 -15.55
N ILE A 444 -15.04 12.77 -15.52
CA ILE A 444 -13.83 12.84 -14.69
C ILE A 444 -12.90 13.95 -15.19
N GLU A 445 -12.73 14.08 -16.51
CA GLU A 445 -11.95 15.18 -17.12
C GLU A 445 -12.52 16.54 -16.70
N GLY A 446 -13.85 16.68 -16.78
CA GLY A 446 -14.54 17.89 -16.34
C GLY A 446 -14.30 18.21 -14.87
N MET A 447 -14.37 17.22 -13.98
CA MET A 447 -14.09 17.40 -12.55
C MET A 447 -12.64 17.80 -12.28
N LEU A 448 -11.65 17.17 -12.95
CA LEU A 448 -10.24 17.54 -12.83
C LEU A 448 -9.99 18.99 -13.28
N LEU A 449 -10.56 19.38 -14.41
CA LEU A 449 -10.45 20.74 -14.94
C LEU A 449 -11.11 21.76 -14.01
N GLN A 450 -12.33 21.51 -13.56
CA GLN A 450 -13.05 22.38 -12.62
C GLN A 450 -12.30 22.52 -11.29
N THR A 451 -11.73 21.43 -10.78
CA THR A 451 -10.89 21.46 -9.57
C THR A 451 -9.68 22.38 -9.79
N SER A 452 -8.94 22.18 -10.88
CA SER A 452 -7.74 22.98 -11.17
C SER A 452 -8.04 24.48 -11.32
N LEU A 453 -9.13 24.84 -12.03
CA LEU A 453 -9.53 26.22 -12.26
C LEU A 453 -10.17 26.89 -11.03
N GLY A 454 -10.87 26.11 -10.21
CA GLY A 454 -11.61 26.59 -9.04
C GLY A 454 -10.76 26.75 -7.77
N LEU A 455 -9.47 26.43 -7.79
CA LEU A 455 -8.59 26.55 -6.61
C LEU A 455 -8.52 28.01 -6.11
N PRO A 456 -8.58 28.21 -4.78
CA PRO A 456 -8.36 29.53 -4.19
C PRO A 456 -6.90 29.97 -4.36
N ASP A 457 -6.64 31.28 -4.29
CA ASP A 457 -5.34 31.87 -4.60
C ASP A 457 -4.18 31.30 -3.78
N HIS A 458 -4.42 30.98 -2.50
CA HIS A 458 -3.39 30.40 -1.62
C HIS A 458 -3.00 28.95 -1.98
N LEU A 459 -3.83 28.26 -2.77
CA LEU A 459 -3.55 26.91 -3.30
C LEU A 459 -3.08 26.93 -4.76
N ARG A 460 -2.94 28.10 -5.38
CA ARG A 460 -2.39 28.20 -6.74
C ARG A 460 -0.88 28.27 -6.72
N LEU A 461 -0.25 27.68 -7.72
CA LEU A 461 1.19 27.84 -7.94
C LEU A 461 1.43 29.10 -8.81
N PRO A 462 2.51 29.88 -8.55
CA PRO A 462 3.61 29.62 -7.59
C PRO A 462 3.32 30.02 -6.14
N SER A 463 2.24 30.72 -5.83
CA SER A 463 1.97 31.28 -4.48
C SER A 463 1.99 30.22 -3.38
N GLY A 464 1.41 29.04 -3.63
CA GLY A 464 1.35 27.92 -2.70
C GLY A 464 2.56 27.00 -2.69
N SER A 465 3.66 27.33 -3.37
CA SER A 465 4.81 26.44 -3.56
C SER A 465 5.58 26.07 -2.27
N ALA A 466 5.45 26.84 -1.22
CA ALA A 466 6.07 26.57 0.09
C ALA A 466 5.34 25.45 0.88
N ASP A 467 4.07 25.17 0.54
CA ASP A 467 3.27 24.15 1.21
C ASP A 467 3.36 22.80 0.47
N PRO A 468 3.90 21.73 1.11
CA PRO A 468 4.08 20.44 0.47
C PRO A 468 2.77 19.78 0.02
N ASN A 469 1.64 20.02 0.72
CA ASN A 469 0.34 19.49 0.33
C ASN A 469 -0.23 20.19 -0.90
N THR A 470 -0.03 21.50 -1.03
CA THR A 470 -0.40 22.26 -2.23
C THR A 470 0.38 21.77 -3.46
N VAL A 471 1.69 21.61 -3.33
CA VAL A 471 2.53 21.05 -4.40
C VAL A 471 2.07 19.65 -4.78
N PHE A 472 1.89 18.77 -3.79
CA PHE A 472 1.47 17.39 -4.02
C PHE A 472 0.08 17.30 -4.66
N MET A 473 -0.87 18.16 -4.28
CA MET A 473 -2.18 18.26 -4.89
C MET A 473 -2.08 18.56 -6.40
N HIS A 474 -1.29 19.55 -6.81
CA HIS A 474 -1.08 19.86 -8.22
C HIS A 474 -0.43 18.71 -8.99
N MET A 475 0.58 18.06 -8.39
CA MET A 475 1.19 16.85 -8.97
C MET A 475 0.14 15.76 -9.19
N CYS A 476 -0.78 15.56 -8.25
CA CYS A 476 -1.86 14.59 -8.34
C CYS A 476 -2.87 14.93 -9.44
N ILE A 477 -3.27 16.19 -9.60
CA ILE A 477 -4.18 16.63 -10.66
C ILE A 477 -3.61 16.26 -12.03
N HIS A 478 -2.35 16.64 -12.30
CA HIS A 478 -1.72 16.37 -13.59
C HIS A 478 -1.48 14.88 -13.81
N THR A 479 -1.10 14.13 -12.77
CA THR A 479 -0.92 12.67 -12.85
C THR A 479 -2.25 11.98 -13.15
N SER A 480 -3.33 12.37 -12.48
CA SER A 480 -4.68 11.83 -12.75
C SER A 480 -5.12 12.13 -14.18
N THR A 481 -4.83 13.32 -14.69
CA THR A 481 -5.08 13.69 -16.10
C THR A 481 -4.33 12.76 -17.05
N ILE A 482 -3.04 12.51 -16.81
CA ILE A 482 -2.24 11.60 -17.64
C ILE A 482 -2.85 10.19 -17.63
N CYS A 483 -3.11 9.61 -16.45
CA CYS A 483 -3.67 8.26 -16.34
C CYS A 483 -5.02 8.13 -17.07
N LEU A 484 -5.90 9.14 -16.93
CA LEU A 484 -7.20 9.17 -17.58
C LEU A 484 -7.07 9.17 -19.11
N HIS A 485 -6.21 10.04 -19.66
CA HIS A 485 -6.05 10.18 -21.12
C HIS A 485 -5.22 9.07 -21.74
N GLN A 486 -4.33 8.43 -21.00
CA GLN A 486 -3.62 7.24 -21.50
C GLN A 486 -4.61 6.10 -21.78
N ALA A 487 -5.57 5.85 -20.90
CA ALA A 487 -6.62 4.86 -21.15
C ALA A 487 -7.49 5.22 -22.36
N ALA A 488 -7.77 6.51 -22.57
CA ALA A 488 -8.49 7.00 -23.74
C ALA A 488 -7.70 6.74 -25.04
N ILE A 489 -6.37 6.99 -25.03
CA ILE A 489 -5.49 6.70 -26.17
C ILE A 489 -5.55 5.20 -26.49
N PHE A 490 -5.34 4.34 -25.49
CA PHE A 490 -5.37 2.89 -25.69
C PHE A 490 -6.69 2.41 -26.30
N LYS A 491 -7.84 2.84 -25.74
CA LYS A 491 -9.15 2.43 -26.27
C LYS A 491 -9.40 3.01 -27.65
N ALA A 492 -9.06 4.29 -27.91
CA ALA A 492 -9.23 4.91 -29.23
C ALA A 492 -8.41 4.18 -30.30
N ASP A 493 -7.17 3.82 -30.00
CA ASP A 493 -6.29 3.11 -30.95
C ASP A 493 -6.77 1.65 -31.14
N LYS A 494 -7.15 0.93 -30.06
CA LYS A 494 -7.66 -0.44 -30.08
C LYS A 494 -8.94 -0.59 -30.92
N TYR A 495 -9.89 0.30 -30.74
CA TYR A 495 -11.19 0.27 -31.41
C TYR A 495 -11.22 1.11 -32.70
N ARG A 496 -10.06 1.62 -33.13
CA ARG A 496 -9.91 2.41 -34.39
C ARG A 496 -10.86 3.61 -34.44
N LEU A 497 -11.03 4.28 -33.32
CA LEU A 497 -11.84 5.49 -33.24
C LEU A 497 -11.19 6.63 -34.07
N PRO A 498 -11.92 7.73 -34.36
CA PRO A 498 -11.36 8.86 -35.11
C PRO A 498 -10.05 9.36 -34.48
N THR A 499 -9.03 9.57 -35.27
CA THR A 499 -7.66 9.91 -34.85
C THR A 499 -7.56 11.19 -34.03
N ASN A 500 -8.53 12.10 -34.16
CA ASN A 500 -8.61 13.31 -33.32
C ASN A 500 -8.77 12.98 -31.85
N VAL A 501 -9.51 11.92 -31.46
CA VAL A 501 -9.71 11.50 -30.07
C VAL A 501 -8.38 11.11 -29.42
N SER A 502 -7.61 10.23 -30.09
CA SER A 502 -6.28 9.82 -29.62
C SER A 502 -5.30 11.00 -29.59
N ASN A 503 -5.31 11.86 -30.63
CA ASN A 503 -4.41 13.01 -30.71
C ASN A 503 -4.70 14.06 -29.61
N GLU A 504 -5.96 14.35 -29.33
CA GLU A 504 -6.34 15.27 -28.24
C GLU A 504 -5.85 14.73 -26.91
N SER A 505 -6.09 13.44 -26.64
CA SER A 505 -5.61 12.79 -25.41
C SER A 505 -4.07 12.78 -25.30
N LYS A 506 -3.33 12.58 -26.40
CA LYS A 506 -1.86 12.70 -26.44
C LYS A 506 -1.39 14.11 -26.08
N ILE A 507 -2.06 15.15 -26.60
CA ILE A 507 -1.75 16.55 -26.26
C ILE A 507 -1.98 16.78 -24.75
N ARG A 508 -3.10 16.32 -24.21
CA ARG A 508 -3.42 16.44 -22.78
C ARG A 508 -2.34 15.77 -21.90
N CYS A 509 -1.89 14.55 -22.26
CA CYS A 509 -0.82 13.86 -21.54
C CYS A 509 0.49 14.67 -21.58
N VAL A 510 0.92 15.15 -22.74
CA VAL A 510 2.19 15.91 -22.87
C VAL A 510 2.13 17.22 -22.10
N THR A 511 1.02 17.95 -22.17
CA THR A 511 0.82 19.19 -21.41
C THR A 511 0.89 18.93 -19.91
N ALA A 512 0.17 17.92 -19.41
CA ALA A 512 0.19 17.58 -17.99
C ALA A 512 1.59 17.11 -17.51
N ALA A 513 2.33 16.37 -18.34
CA ALA A 513 3.70 15.97 -18.03
C ALA A 513 4.66 17.19 -17.99
N ALA A 514 4.47 18.18 -18.88
CA ALA A 514 5.23 19.42 -18.87
C ALA A 514 4.96 20.25 -17.62
N GLU A 515 3.72 20.30 -17.15
CA GLU A 515 3.35 20.95 -15.89
C GLU A 515 4.02 20.27 -14.69
N ILE A 516 4.03 18.94 -14.61
CA ILE A 516 4.76 18.19 -13.57
C ILE A 516 6.26 18.55 -13.60
N ALA A 517 6.87 18.61 -14.77
CA ALA A 517 8.26 19.00 -14.90
C ALA A 517 8.52 20.47 -14.46
N SER A 518 7.57 21.36 -14.75
CA SER A 518 7.61 22.77 -14.32
C SER A 518 7.51 22.88 -12.80
N ILE A 519 6.58 22.15 -12.17
CA ILE A 519 6.43 22.09 -10.71
C ILE A 519 7.73 21.57 -10.07
N MET A 520 8.30 20.48 -10.59
CA MET A 520 9.55 19.92 -10.06
C MET A 520 10.72 20.92 -10.18
N ARG A 521 10.79 21.72 -11.23
CA ARG A 521 11.78 22.82 -11.34
C ARG A 521 11.55 23.89 -10.28
N MET A 522 10.30 24.27 -10.07
CA MET A 522 9.92 25.29 -9.08
C MET A 522 10.33 24.88 -7.66
N ILE A 523 10.15 23.61 -7.28
CA ILE A 523 10.45 23.10 -5.94
C ILE A 523 11.87 22.50 -5.80
N SER A 524 12.71 22.61 -6.81
CA SER A 524 14.06 22.00 -6.80
C SER A 524 14.97 22.49 -5.67
N HIS A 525 14.65 23.63 -5.08
CA HIS A 525 15.36 24.23 -3.94
C HIS A 525 14.83 23.78 -2.58
N LEU A 526 13.69 23.05 -2.52
CA LEU A 526 13.08 22.58 -1.28
C LEU A 526 13.65 21.21 -0.85
N ASP A 527 13.48 20.89 0.43
CA ASP A 527 13.81 19.56 0.95
C ASP A 527 12.78 18.52 0.48
N LEU A 528 13.10 17.81 -0.59
CA LEU A 528 12.23 16.80 -1.19
C LEU A 528 11.98 15.60 -0.27
N ALA A 529 12.81 15.40 0.78
CA ALA A 529 12.61 14.32 1.75
C ALA A 529 11.36 14.49 2.60
N ALA A 530 10.90 15.75 2.77
CA ALA A 530 9.70 16.11 3.52
C ALA A 530 8.40 15.98 2.70
N MET A 531 8.49 15.75 1.40
CA MET A 531 7.32 15.60 0.52
C MET A 531 6.63 14.24 0.71
N ASN A 532 5.34 14.17 0.33
CA ASN A 532 4.62 12.90 0.31
C ASN A 532 5.37 11.88 -0.58
N PRO A 533 5.66 10.66 -0.12
CA PRO A 533 6.42 9.67 -0.89
C PRO A 533 5.83 9.34 -2.27
N PHE A 534 4.51 9.48 -2.44
CA PHE A 534 3.81 9.22 -3.69
C PHE A 534 4.16 10.23 -4.82
N ILE A 535 4.86 11.33 -4.50
CA ILE A 535 5.39 12.27 -5.51
C ILE A 535 6.27 11.55 -6.54
N SER A 536 6.99 10.51 -6.14
CA SER A 536 7.83 9.71 -7.03
C SER A 536 7.03 9.04 -8.15
N PHE A 537 5.81 8.57 -7.86
CA PHE A 537 4.89 8.05 -8.88
C PHE A 537 4.48 9.15 -9.88
N CYS A 538 4.18 10.35 -9.40
CA CYS A 538 3.81 11.47 -10.27
C CYS A 538 4.93 11.82 -11.26
N VAL A 539 6.17 11.88 -10.76
CA VAL A 539 7.35 12.18 -11.61
C VAL A 539 7.59 11.04 -12.62
N TYR A 540 7.45 9.78 -12.20
CA TYR A 540 7.58 8.62 -13.05
C TYR A 540 6.56 8.63 -14.21
N VAL A 541 5.29 8.87 -13.92
CA VAL A 541 4.24 8.91 -14.94
C VAL A 541 4.51 10.01 -15.97
N ALA A 542 4.97 11.18 -15.54
CA ALA A 542 5.35 12.28 -16.45
C ALA A 542 6.58 11.90 -17.31
N ALA A 543 7.60 11.29 -16.71
CA ALA A 543 8.78 10.85 -17.44
C ALA A 543 8.44 9.83 -18.54
N ARG A 544 7.54 8.86 -18.25
CA ARG A 544 7.06 7.90 -19.24
C ARG A 544 6.36 8.56 -20.42
N VAL A 545 5.56 9.60 -20.19
CA VAL A 545 4.92 10.36 -21.28
C VAL A 545 5.97 10.94 -22.21
N PHE A 546 7.06 11.50 -21.66
CA PHE A 546 8.16 12.02 -22.49
C PHE A 546 8.90 10.92 -23.24
N VAL A 547 9.12 9.75 -22.63
CA VAL A 547 9.71 8.59 -23.33
C VAL A 547 8.86 8.19 -24.51
N GLN A 548 7.54 8.04 -24.32
CA GLN A 548 6.61 7.67 -25.39
C GLN A 548 6.55 8.74 -26.50
N TYR A 549 6.56 10.02 -26.13
CA TYR A 549 6.60 11.12 -27.11
C TYR A 549 7.88 11.09 -27.96
N LEU A 550 9.02 10.87 -27.32
CA LEU A 550 10.33 10.86 -28.00
C LEU A 550 10.53 9.65 -28.92
N LYS A 551 9.82 8.52 -28.72
CA LYS A 551 9.77 7.41 -29.70
C LYS A 551 9.32 7.89 -31.08
N THR A 552 8.34 8.76 -31.13
CA THR A 552 7.78 9.29 -32.41
C THR A 552 8.49 10.54 -32.89
N ARG A 553 9.11 11.31 -31.98
CA ARG A 553 9.78 12.60 -32.27
C ARG A 553 11.15 12.69 -31.61
N PRO A 554 12.11 11.86 -32.00
CA PRO A 554 13.40 11.73 -31.31
C PRO A 554 14.31 12.98 -31.37
N LYS A 555 13.98 13.97 -32.20
CA LYS A 555 14.77 15.19 -32.37
C LYS A 555 14.29 16.39 -31.55
N ASP A 556 13.25 16.23 -30.73
CA ASP A 556 12.70 17.30 -29.91
C ASP A 556 13.58 17.55 -28.69
N GLN A 557 14.45 18.56 -28.78
CA GLN A 557 15.42 18.91 -27.73
C GLN A 557 14.76 19.38 -26.44
N GLN A 558 13.61 20.03 -26.50
CA GLN A 558 12.90 20.51 -25.31
C GLN A 558 12.36 19.36 -24.49
N MET A 559 11.78 18.35 -25.17
CA MET A 559 11.28 17.15 -24.49
C MET A 559 12.43 16.31 -23.93
N HIS A 560 13.55 16.18 -24.65
CA HIS A 560 14.77 15.57 -24.12
C HIS A 560 15.28 16.26 -22.86
N ALA A 561 15.38 17.59 -22.85
CA ALA A 561 15.81 18.35 -21.69
C ALA A 561 14.85 18.17 -20.48
N SER A 562 13.54 18.10 -20.75
CA SER A 562 12.54 17.87 -19.69
C SER A 562 12.63 16.45 -19.12
N LEU A 563 12.81 15.44 -19.96
CA LEU A 563 13.04 14.06 -19.53
C LEU A 563 14.33 13.93 -18.70
N GLN A 564 15.45 14.49 -19.19
CA GLN A 564 16.74 14.48 -18.48
C GLN A 564 16.62 15.16 -17.09
N PHE A 565 15.88 16.26 -17.01
CA PHE A 565 15.62 16.93 -15.74
C PHE A 565 14.82 16.03 -14.78
N LEU A 566 13.74 15.38 -15.24
CA LEU A 566 12.95 14.48 -14.40
C LEU A 566 13.77 13.26 -13.93
N LEU A 567 14.62 12.68 -14.77
CA LEU A 567 15.54 11.62 -14.37
C LEU A 567 16.47 12.08 -13.25
N THR A 568 17.03 13.30 -13.37
CA THR A 568 17.89 13.90 -12.33
C THR A 568 17.10 14.13 -11.03
N ALA A 569 15.85 14.61 -11.12
CA ALA A 569 14.99 14.81 -9.98
C ALA A 569 14.65 13.48 -9.28
N MET A 570 14.39 12.41 -10.05
CA MET A 570 14.16 11.07 -9.48
C MET A 570 15.42 10.52 -8.79
N GLN A 571 16.62 10.76 -9.32
CA GLN A 571 17.88 10.40 -8.65
C GLN A 571 18.06 11.14 -7.31
N ALA A 572 17.62 12.40 -7.22
CA ALA A 572 17.63 13.14 -5.96
C ALA A 572 16.59 12.59 -4.96
N LEU A 573 15.36 12.30 -5.41
CA LEU A 573 14.29 11.71 -4.60
C LEU A 573 14.69 10.35 -4.03
N ARG A 574 15.37 9.50 -4.81
CA ARG A 574 15.78 8.15 -4.43
C ARG A 574 16.56 8.10 -3.11
N ARG A 575 17.34 9.14 -2.81
CA ARG A 575 18.21 9.18 -1.62
C ARG A 575 17.45 9.04 -0.31
N LYS A 576 16.24 9.63 -0.23
CA LYS A 576 15.39 9.63 0.98
C LYS A 576 14.01 9.01 0.77
N ASN A 577 13.70 8.61 -0.45
CA ASN A 577 12.46 7.93 -0.83
C ASN A 577 12.78 6.69 -1.68
N PRO A 578 13.07 5.53 -1.05
CA PRO A 578 13.40 4.28 -1.73
C PRO A 578 12.36 3.82 -2.75
N LEU A 579 11.07 4.17 -2.56
CA LEU A 579 10.00 3.91 -3.54
C LEU A 579 10.37 4.36 -4.96
N THR A 580 11.18 5.41 -5.08
CA THR A 580 11.63 5.94 -6.38
C THR A 580 12.49 4.94 -7.16
N GLU A 581 13.18 4.01 -6.47
CA GLU A 581 14.03 3.01 -7.11
C GLU A 581 13.24 2.09 -8.04
N SER A 582 12.06 1.62 -7.59
CA SER A 582 11.21 0.75 -8.40
C SER A 582 10.78 1.44 -9.70
N PHE A 583 10.50 2.74 -9.62
CA PHE A 583 10.10 3.53 -10.80
C PHE A 583 11.27 3.84 -11.74
N LEU A 584 12.48 4.02 -11.20
CA LEU A 584 13.67 4.20 -12.03
C LEU A 584 14.01 2.93 -12.81
N VAL A 585 13.95 1.76 -12.17
CA VAL A 585 14.16 0.47 -12.86
C VAL A 585 13.17 0.29 -14.01
N GLN A 586 11.90 0.56 -13.78
CA GLN A 586 10.88 0.46 -14.83
C GLN A 586 11.12 1.47 -15.95
N LEU A 587 11.53 2.70 -15.61
CA LEU A 587 11.80 3.74 -16.60
C LEU A 587 13.05 3.43 -17.44
N ASP A 588 14.07 2.78 -16.86
CA ASP A 588 15.26 2.33 -17.61
C ASP A 588 14.85 1.28 -18.67
N LEU A 589 13.96 0.34 -18.35
CA LEU A 589 13.40 -0.61 -19.31
C LEU A 589 12.62 0.10 -20.42
N ASP A 590 11.80 1.09 -20.06
CA ASP A 590 11.03 1.88 -21.04
C ASP A 590 11.97 2.68 -21.97
N LEU A 591 13.08 3.23 -21.47
CA LEU A 591 14.11 3.94 -22.26
C LEU A 591 14.84 3.01 -23.23
N GLU A 592 15.22 1.80 -22.78
CA GLU A 592 15.85 0.79 -23.62
C GLU A 592 14.92 0.36 -24.75
N SER A 593 13.66 0.06 -24.44
CA SER A 593 12.63 -0.33 -25.43
C SER A 593 12.33 0.79 -26.44
N ALA A 594 12.49 2.04 -26.01
CA ALA A 594 12.28 3.23 -26.83
C ALA A 594 13.45 3.55 -27.77
N GLY A 595 14.60 2.89 -27.60
CA GLY A 595 15.81 3.21 -28.37
C GLY A 595 16.39 4.62 -28.04
N VAL A 596 15.97 5.22 -26.93
CA VAL A 596 16.48 6.52 -26.44
C VAL A 596 17.78 6.26 -25.69
N LEU A 597 18.78 5.75 -26.42
CA LEU A 597 20.09 5.39 -25.88
C LEU A 597 20.89 6.67 -25.54
N GLY A 598 21.40 6.74 -24.30
CA GLY A 598 22.29 7.82 -23.83
C GLY A 598 21.76 8.61 -22.63
N LEU A 599 20.50 8.45 -22.23
CA LEU A 599 19.93 9.08 -21.05
C LEU A 599 19.91 8.14 -19.82
N GLY A 600 19.94 6.81 -20.04
CA GLY A 600 20.02 5.81 -18.97
C GLY A 600 21.44 5.79 -18.38
N GLN A 601 21.55 5.78 -17.06
CA GLN A 601 22.82 5.52 -16.39
C GLN A 601 23.19 4.06 -16.57
N LYS A 602 24.51 3.77 -16.71
CA LYS A 602 25.02 2.40 -16.64
C LYS A 602 24.43 1.72 -15.38
N PRO A 603 23.96 0.48 -15.48
CA PRO A 603 23.39 -0.23 -14.34
C PRO A 603 24.38 -0.18 -13.17
N TYR A 604 23.89 0.20 -11.99
CA TYR A 604 24.68 0.20 -10.77
C TYR A 604 25.20 -1.22 -10.53
N ARG A 605 26.50 -1.39 -10.77
CA ARG A 605 27.22 -2.58 -10.32
C ARG A 605 27.70 -2.28 -8.90
N PRO A 606 27.25 -3.01 -7.88
CA PRO A 606 27.78 -2.80 -6.54
C PRO A 606 29.30 -2.97 -6.57
N PRO A 607 30.08 -2.18 -5.81
CA PRO A 607 31.53 -2.30 -5.78
C PRO A 607 31.89 -3.72 -5.36
N GLN A 608 32.62 -4.43 -6.24
CA GLN A 608 33.23 -5.70 -5.90
C GLN A 608 34.33 -5.41 -4.88
N THR A 609 34.02 -5.59 -3.60
CA THR A 609 35.06 -5.74 -2.58
C THR A 609 35.79 -7.05 -2.90
N GLY A 610 37.06 -6.91 -3.33
CA GLY A 610 37.95 -8.01 -3.59
C GLY A 610 38.13 -8.84 -2.29
N GLY A 611 37.49 -9.98 -2.27
CA GLY A 611 37.62 -11.01 -1.25
C GLY A 611 37.21 -12.33 -1.89
N THR A 612 38.18 -13.17 -2.17
CA THR A 612 38.00 -14.55 -2.59
C THR A 612 37.10 -15.28 -1.60
N VAL A 613 35.85 -15.51 -1.98
CA VAL A 613 34.96 -16.47 -1.30
C VAL A 613 34.32 -17.34 -2.36
N SER A 614 34.52 -18.63 -2.16
CA SER A 614 34.08 -19.80 -2.84
C SER A 614 32.67 -19.72 -3.43
N GLU A 615 32.54 -20.27 -4.64
CA GLU A 615 31.29 -20.60 -5.32
C GLU A 615 30.28 -21.27 -4.38
N THR A 616 29.11 -20.68 -4.29
CA THR A 616 27.76 -21.25 -4.15
C THR A 616 26.81 -20.31 -3.41
N MET A 617 26.37 -19.24 -4.09
CA MET A 617 25.09 -18.58 -3.77
C MET A 617 24.66 -17.71 -4.94
N GLN A 618 23.72 -18.20 -5.72
CA GLN A 618 22.95 -17.36 -6.63
C GLN A 618 22.08 -16.40 -5.79
N PRO A 619 21.99 -15.12 -6.15
CA PRO A 619 21.04 -14.21 -5.49
C PRO A 619 19.61 -14.70 -5.73
N PRO A 620 18.70 -14.50 -4.76
CA PRO A 620 17.30 -14.86 -4.94
C PRO A 620 16.72 -14.10 -6.13
N ASN A 621 16.17 -14.85 -7.07
CA ASN A 621 15.56 -14.33 -8.28
C ASN A 621 14.30 -13.55 -7.87
N ILE A 622 14.35 -12.22 -8.02
CA ILE A 622 13.25 -11.28 -7.65
C ILE A 622 12.00 -11.57 -8.48
N GLU A 623 12.13 -12.21 -9.65
CA GLU A 623 11.02 -12.63 -10.51
C GLU A 623 10.06 -13.67 -9.90
N LYS A 624 10.43 -14.31 -8.78
CA LYS A 624 9.57 -15.34 -8.14
C LYS A 624 8.72 -14.84 -6.98
N THR A 625 8.84 -13.59 -6.57
CA THR A 625 8.16 -13.07 -5.36
C THR A 625 7.01 -12.13 -5.65
N TYR A 626 6.85 -11.65 -6.87
CA TYR A 626 5.74 -10.79 -7.27
C TYR A 626 5.07 -11.35 -8.51
N PRO A 627 3.71 -11.42 -8.56
CA PRO A 627 2.98 -11.88 -9.74
C PRO A 627 2.87 -10.78 -10.81
N PHE A 628 3.99 -10.25 -11.27
CA PHE A 628 4.07 -9.64 -12.59
C PHE A 628 4.48 -10.74 -13.57
N GLN A 629 3.55 -11.65 -13.88
CA GLN A 629 3.75 -12.63 -14.93
C GLN A 629 3.37 -12.00 -16.26
N GLU A 630 4.38 -11.79 -17.09
CA GLU A 630 4.19 -11.69 -18.54
C GLU A 630 3.52 -12.99 -19.03
N HIS A 631 2.28 -12.90 -19.44
CA HIS A 631 1.65 -13.93 -20.24
C HIS A 631 1.94 -13.62 -21.71
N HIS A 632 3.00 -14.24 -22.25
CA HIS A 632 3.09 -14.43 -23.68
C HIS A 632 1.90 -15.30 -24.12
N ILE A 633 0.98 -14.71 -24.84
CA ILE A 633 -0.05 -15.41 -25.62
C ILE A 633 0.49 -15.52 -27.03
N GLU A 634 0.87 -16.76 -27.43
CA GLU A 634 0.91 -17.15 -28.83
C GLU A 634 -0.51 -17.39 -29.35
#